data_4e080fcf605062d6acdfdf7aa7782f84
#
_entry.id   4e080fcf605062d6acdfdf7aa7782f84
#
_cell.length_a   1.000
_cell.length_b   1.000
_cell.length_c   1.000
_cell.angle_alpha   90.00
_cell.angle_beta   90.00
_cell.angle_gamma   90.00
#
_symmetry.space_group_name_H-M   'P 1'
#
loop_
_entity.id
_entity.type
_entity.pdbx_description
1 polymer ?
#
loop_
_entity_poly.entity_id
_entity_poly.type
_entity_poly.pdbx_seq_one_letter_code
_entity_poly.pdbx_strand_id
1 'polypeptide(L)'
;MEQLKHECGVAMIRLLKPLEYYEKKYGTWMYGLNKLYLLMEKQHNRGQEGAGLACVKLEANPGEEYMFRERALGSGAITEIFENVQNNFKDLTPEQLHDAAYAKRTLPFAGEVYMGHLRYSTTGKSGISYVHPFLRRNNWRAKNLALCGNFNMTNVDEIFARITAIGQHPRKYADTYIMLEQVGHRLDREVERVFNLAEAEGLTGMGITHYIEEYIDLANVLRTSSREWDGGYVIST
;
A
#
# COMPACT_ATOMS: atom_id res chain seq x y z
N MET A 1 -12.04 -21.43 28.20
CA MET A 1 -11.01 -20.54 27.62
C MET A 1 -11.41 -20.35 26.16
N GLU A 2 -11.80 -19.16 25.78
CA GLU A 2 -11.96 -18.84 24.35
C GLU A 2 -10.60 -19.00 23.67
N GLN A 3 -10.56 -19.78 22.60
CA GLN A 3 -9.38 -19.92 21.79
C GLN A 3 -9.05 -18.55 21.19
N LEU A 4 -7.87 -18.02 21.48
CA LEU A 4 -7.36 -16.79 20.84
C LEU A 4 -7.45 -16.99 19.32
N LYS A 5 -8.40 -16.31 18.69
CA LYS A 5 -8.50 -16.31 17.22
C LYS A 5 -7.34 -15.51 16.67
N HIS A 6 -6.48 -16.16 15.91
CA HIS A 6 -5.45 -15.47 15.15
C HIS A 6 -6.09 -14.58 14.09
N GLU A 7 -5.51 -13.42 13.87
CA GLU A 7 -5.97 -12.43 12.91
C GLU A 7 -4.77 -11.81 12.19
N CYS A 8 -5.00 -11.23 11.01
CA CYS A 8 -3.96 -10.55 10.27
C CYS A 8 -3.33 -9.42 11.09
N GLY A 9 -2.01 -9.24 10.93
CA GLY A 9 -1.28 -8.08 11.43
C GLY A 9 -1.21 -7.00 10.35
N VAL A 10 -1.35 -5.72 10.75
CA VAL A 10 -1.21 -4.57 9.85
C VAL A 10 -0.27 -3.56 10.48
N ALA A 11 0.66 -3.03 9.70
CA ALA A 11 1.59 -1.98 10.12
C ALA A 11 1.70 -0.92 9.02
N MET A 12 1.80 0.35 9.41
CA MET A 12 2.03 1.46 8.50
C MET A 12 2.99 2.46 9.12
N ILE A 13 3.91 2.97 8.30
CA ILE A 13 4.84 4.03 8.67
C ILE A 13 4.83 5.08 7.57
N ARG A 14 4.68 6.33 7.96
CA ARG A 14 4.95 7.49 7.13
C ARG A 14 6.09 8.29 7.75
N LEU A 15 7.15 8.50 7.00
CA LEU A 15 8.22 9.41 7.34
C LEU A 15 7.76 10.85 7.03
N LEU A 16 7.88 11.73 8.03
CA LEU A 16 7.44 13.14 7.91
C LEU A 16 8.57 14.08 7.48
N LYS A 17 9.76 13.54 7.30
CA LYS A 17 10.96 14.26 6.86
C LYS A 17 11.57 13.51 5.67
N PRO A 18 12.36 14.18 4.82
CA PRO A 18 13.06 13.53 3.72
C PRO A 18 14.09 12.52 4.24
N LEU A 19 14.49 11.57 3.38
CA LEU A 19 15.39 10.46 3.77
C LEU A 19 16.73 10.96 4.31
N GLU A 20 17.24 12.08 3.82
CA GLU A 20 18.48 12.74 4.25
C GLU A 20 18.44 13.13 5.73
N TYR A 21 17.28 13.51 6.26
CA TYR A 21 17.11 13.79 7.68
C TYR A 21 17.38 12.53 8.53
N TYR A 22 16.87 11.39 8.08
CA TYR A 22 17.02 10.12 8.80
C TYR A 22 18.44 9.59 8.69
N GLU A 23 19.08 9.72 7.50
CA GLU A 23 20.50 9.42 7.32
C GLU A 23 21.36 10.22 8.30
N LYS A 24 21.18 11.54 8.35
CA LYS A 24 21.96 12.41 9.23
C LYS A 24 21.73 12.12 10.71
N LYS A 25 20.48 11.82 11.11
CA LYS A 25 20.11 11.69 12.52
C LYS A 25 20.34 10.30 13.08
N TYR A 26 20.13 9.26 12.26
CA TYR A 26 20.14 7.87 12.70
C TYR A 26 21.19 7.02 11.98
N GLY A 27 21.97 7.60 11.07
CA GLY A 27 23.01 6.92 10.31
C GLY A 27 22.49 5.99 9.22
N THR A 28 21.21 6.12 8.84
CA THR A 28 20.61 5.33 7.76
C THR A 28 19.32 5.94 7.23
N TRP A 29 19.20 6.06 5.91
CA TRP A 29 17.96 6.41 5.24
C TRP A 29 16.90 5.28 5.33
N MET A 30 17.32 4.04 5.61
CA MET A 30 16.44 2.87 5.76
C MET A 30 15.64 2.89 7.08
N TYR A 31 15.65 4.00 7.82
CA TYR A 31 14.98 4.11 9.11
C TYR A 31 13.52 3.62 9.11
N GLY A 32 12.72 4.03 8.09
CA GLY A 32 11.32 3.63 7.96
C GLY A 32 11.18 2.13 7.71
N LEU A 33 11.99 1.57 6.82
CA LEU A 33 12.02 0.14 6.53
C LEU A 33 12.39 -0.69 7.77
N ASN A 34 13.42 -0.27 8.51
CA ASN A 34 13.85 -0.92 9.75
C ASN A 34 12.76 -0.85 10.84
N LYS A 35 12.04 0.26 10.93
CA LYS A 35 10.91 0.38 11.87
C LYS A 35 9.72 -0.49 11.45
N LEU A 36 9.45 -0.63 10.16
CA LEU A 36 8.43 -1.54 9.66
C LEU A 36 8.76 -2.99 10.05
N TYR A 37 10.02 -3.43 9.84
CA TYR A 37 10.47 -4.75 10.27
C TYR A 37 10.15 -5.01 11.74
N LEU A 38 10.55 -4.09 12.63
CA LEU A 38 10.30 -4.22 14.07
C LEU A 38 8.80 -4.27 14.43
N LEU A 39 7.96 -3.51 13.74
CA LEU A 39 6.51 -3.54 13.95
C LEU A 39 5.91 -4.87 13.49
N MET A 40 6.36 -5.41 12.36
CA MET A 40 5.91 -6.70 11.85
C MET A 40 6.37 -7.84 12.76
N GLU A 41 7.63 -7.85 13.22
CA GLU A 41 8.17 -8.82 14.17
C GLU A 41 7.38 -8.82 15.49
N LYS A 42 7.00 -7.66 16.02
CA LYS A 42 6.15 -7.57 17.21
C LYS A 42 4.76 -8.18 17.04
N GLN A 43 4.32 -8.33 15.81
CA GLN A 43 3.01 -8.90 15.45
C GLN A 43 3.12 -10.31 14.83
N HIS A 44 4.31 -10.95 14.79
CA HIS A 44 4.52 -12.20 14.05
C HIS A 44 3.56 -13.33 14.46
N ASN A 45 3.13 -13.36 15.72
CA ASN A 45 2.16 -14.34 16.23
C ASN A 45 0.74 -14.17 15.66
N ARG A 46 0.42 -13.04 15.02
CA ARG A 46 -0.91 -12.80 14.48
C ARG A 46 -1.13 -13.47 13.12
N GLY A 47 -0.09 -13.55 12.27
CA GLY A 47 -0.21 -14.15 10.96
C GLY A 47 1.09 -14.83 10.52
N GLN A 48 1.04 -16.14 10.34
CA GLN A 48 2.22 -16.97 10.00
C GLN A 48 2.10 -17.67 8.64
N GLU A 49 1.06 -17.38 7.86
CA GLU A 49 0.86 -17.99 6.54
C GLU A 49 1.55 -17.23 5.41
N GLY A 50 1.93 -16.00 5.68
CA GLY A 50 2.62 -15.15 4.73
C GLY A 50 2.76 -13.73 5.23
N ALA A 51 3.66 -12.99 4.62
CA ALA A 51 3.90 -11.59 4.89
C ALA A 51 4.07 -10.80 3.59
N GLY A 52 3.79 -9.51 3.65
CA GLY A 52 4.07 -8.62 2.55
C GLY A 52 4.31 -7.20 3.01
N LEU A 53 5.07 -6.49 2.22
CA LEU A 53 5.30 -5.06 2.40
C LEU A 53 5.11 -4.31 1.09
N ALA A 54 4.68 -3.06 1.20
CA ALA A 54 4.73 -2.08 0.11
C ALA A 54 5.48 -0.84 0.58
N CYS A 55 6.10 -0.18 -0.39
CA CYS A 55 6.77 1.10 -0.20
C CYS A 55 6.30 2.08 -1.27
N VAL A 56 6.08 3.33 -0.88
CA VAL A 56 5.78 4.42 -1.81
C VAL A 56 6.80 5.53 -1.61
N LYS A 57 7.41 5.95 -2.72
CA LYS A 57 8.23 7.16 -2.80
C LYS A 57 7.32 8.34 -3.06
N LEU A 58 7.36 9.34 -2.18
CA LEU A 58 6.68 10.61 -2.41
C LEU A 58 7.52 11.47 -3.39
N GLU A 59 6.87 12.35 -4.12
CA GLU A 59 7.51 13.33 -5.00
C GLU A 59 8.37 12.70 -6.13
N ALA A 60 8.02 11.48 -6.59
CA ALA A 60 8.67 10.88 -7.74
C ALA A 60 8.32 11.64 -9.04
N ASN A 61 9.29 11.79 -9.92
CA ASN A 61 9.09 12.43 -11.23
C ASN A 61 8.40 11.48 -12.22
N PRO A 62 7.77 12.01 -13.27
CA PRO A 62 7.32 11.20 -14.38
C PRO A 62 8.49 10.38 -14.97
N GLY A 63 8.24 9.08 -15.17
CA GLY A 63 9.26 8.13 -15.63
C GLY A 63 10.00 7.38 -14.53
N GLU A 64 9.79 7.74 -13.25
CA GLU A 64 10.34 7.04 -12.10
C GLU A 64 9.30 6.09 -11.49
N GLU A 65 9.73 4.85 -11.15
CA GLU A 65 8.87 3.94 -10.38
C GLU A 65 8.83 4.39 -8.91
N TYR A 66 7.65 4.42 -8.33
CA TYR A 66 7.43 4.95 -6.97
C TYR A 66 6.64 4.02 -6.05
N MET A 67 6.05 2.91 -6.59
CA MET A 67 5.32 1.92 -5.80
C MET A 67 5.99 0.56 -5.91
N PHE A 68 6.50 0.07 -4.80
CA PHE A 68 7.19 -1.22 -4.70
C PHE A 68 6.43 -2.15 -3.77
N ARG A 69 6.53 -3.44 -4.03
CA ARG A 69 5.90 -4.46 -3.19
C ARG A 69 6.72 -5.74 -3.19
N GLU A 70 6.86 -6.33 -1.99
CA GLU A 70 7.42 -7.66 -1.79
C GLU A 70 6.46 -8.53 -0.99
N ARG A 71 6.41 -9.84 -1.27
CA ARG A 71 5.52 -10.78 -0.58
C ARG A 71 6.13 -12.17 -0.56
N ALA A 72 5.89 -12.89 0.57
CA ALA A 72 6.31 -14.28 0.74
C ALA A 72 5.24 -15.10 1.47
N LEU A 73 5.39 -16.42 1.42
CA LEU A 73 4.51 -17.37 2.09
C LEU A 73 5.25 -18.10 3.22
N GLY A 74 4.48 -18.59 4.18
CA GLY A 74 4.97 -19.41 5.28
C GLY A 74 5.45 -18.61 6.49
N SER A 75 5.88 -19.35 7.52
CA SER A 75 6.25 -18.78 8.82
C SER A 75 7.52 -17.92 8.79
N GLY A 76 8.42 -18.14 7.82
CA GLY A 76 9.62 -17.33 7.59
C GLY A 76 9.40 -16.12 6.69
N ALA A 77 8.17 -15.82 6.30
CA ALA A 77 7.86 -14.82 5.28
C ALA A 77 8.35 -13.40 5.63
N ILE A 78 8.35 -13.00 6.92
CA ILE A 78 8.89 -11.69 7.33
C ILE A 78 10.36 -11.60 6.97
N THR A 79 11.16 -12.57 7.38
CA THR A 79 12.60 -12.61 7.09
C THR A 79 12.84 -12.59 5.58
N GLU A 80 12.14 -13.45 4.83
CA GLU A 80 12.29 -13.56 3.38
C GLU A 80 12.02 -12.24 2.66
N ILE A 81 10.91 -11.53 2.97
CA ILE A 81 10.61 -10.26 2.29
C ILE A 81 11.63 -9.17 2.58
N PHE A 82 12.17 -9.12 3.81
CA PHE A 82 13.18 -8.11 4.15
C PHE A 82 14.55 -8.46 3.56
N GLU A 83 14.92 -9.74 3.50
CA GLU A 83 16.12 -10.21 2.78
C GLU A 83 16.02 -9.89 1.27
N ASN A 84 14.87 -10.14 0.64
CA ASN A 84 14.64 -9.80 -0.77
C ASN A 84 14.76 -8.29 -1.01
N VAL A 85 14.25 -7.47 -0.11
CA VAL A 85 14.41 -6.02 -0.19
C VAL A 85 15.88 -5.62 -0.03
N GLN A 86 16.59 -6.18 0.96
CA GLN A 86 18.00 -5.88 1.21
C GLN A 86 18.92 -6.33 0.06
N ASN A 87 18.56 -7.38 -0.66
CA ASN A 87 19.29 -7.84 -1.85
C ASN A 87 19.40 -6.77 -2.95
N ASN A 88 18.49 -5.78 -2.96
CA ASN A 88 18.60 -4.63 -3.88
C ASN A 88 19.76 -3.68 -3.51
N PHE A 89 20.33 -3.82 -2.32
CA PHE A 89 21.33 -2.90 -1.78
C PHE A 89 22.72 -3.54 -1.62
N LYS A 90 22.85 -4.84 -1.88
CA LYS A 90 24.08 -5.63 -1.62
C LYS A 90 25.32 -5.19 -2.42
N ASP A 91 25.09 -4.67 -3.64
CA ASP A 91 26.16 -4.30 -4.58
C ASP A 91 26.49 -2.79 -4.52
N LEU A 92 25.94 -2.05 -3.56
CA LEU A 92 26.20 -0.64 -3.38
C LEU A 92 27.57 -0.40 -2.74
N THR A 93 28.26 0.65 -3.17
CA THR A 93 29.45 1.12 -2.46
C THR A 93 29.03 1.75 -1.12
N PRO A 94 29.95 1.85 -0.13
CA PRO A 94 29.66 2.53 1.13
C PRO A 94 29.13 3.96 0.92
N GLU A 95 29.67 4.70 -0.06
CA GLU A 95 29.25 6.05 -0.39
C GLU A 95 27.80 6.07 -0.90
N GLN A 96 27.45 5.14 -1.80
CA GLN A 96 26.08 5.01 -2.34
C GLN A 96 25.09 4.59 -1.24
N LEU A 97 25.51 3.70 -0.32
CA LEU A 97 24.67 3.23 0.78
C LEU A 97 24.29 4.36 1.75
N HIS A 98 25.16 5.36 1.90
CA HIS A 98 24.94 6.52 2.76
C HIS A 98 24.45 7.78 2.00
N ASP A 99 24.25 7.68 0.69
CA ASP A 99 23.67 8.75 -0.11
C ASP A 99 22.14 8.59 -0.20
N ALA A 100 21.43 9.26 0.71
CA ALA A 100 19.96 9.21 0.76
C ALA A 100 19.30 9.78 -0.50
N ALA A 101 19.92 10.79 -1.16
CA ALA A 101 19.41 11.37 -2.39
C ALA A 101 19.57 10.40 -3.56
N TYR A 102 20.72 9.72 -3.64
CA TYR A 102 20.92 8.62 -4.60
C TYR A 102 19.91 7.51 -4.38
N ALA A 103 19.76 7.04 -3.11
CA ALA A 103 18.81 5.99 -2.75
C ALA A 103 17.39 6.34 -3.18
N LYS A 104 16.93 7.56 -2.86
CA LYS A 104 15.60 8.06 -3.21
C LYS A 104 15.33 7.99 -4.72
N ARG A 105 16.30 8.38 -5.56
CA ARG A 105 16.13 8.38 -7.01
C ARG A 105 16.23 7.00 -7.64
N THR A 106 17.17 6.17 -7.18
CA THR A 106 17.58 4.97 -7.93
C THR A 106 17.16 3.65 -7.29
N LEU A 107 17.08 3.57 -5.95
CA LEU A 107 16.88 2.30 -5.29
C LEU A 107 15.39 1.99 -5.08
N PRO A 108 14.94 0.77 -5.33
CA PRO A 108 13.62 0.33 -4.92
C PRO A 108 13.49 0.39 -3.38
N PHE A 109 12.29 0.53 -2.88
CA PHE A 109 11.98 0.58 -1.43
C PHE A 109 12.65 1.72 -0.65
N ALA A 110 13.32 2.66 -1.29
CA ALA A 110 13.84 3.87 -0.68
C ALA A 110 12.77 4.99 -0.74
N GLY A 111 11.76 4.89 0.12
CA GLY A 111 10.61 5.79 0.12
C GLY A 111 10.23 6.28 1.52
N GLU A 112 9.15 7.02 1.60
CA GLU A 112 8.67 7.63 2.84
C GLU A 112 7.43 6.97 3.44
N VAL A 113 6.69 6.17 2.65
CA VAL A 113 5.51 5.45 3.13
C VAL A 113 5.75 3.96 3.00
N TYR A 114 5.56 3.26 4.10
CA TYR A 114 5.70 1.81 4.18
C TYR A 114 4.43 1.19 4.77
N MET A 115 4.01 0.08 4.20
CA MET A 115 2.86 -0.71 4.62
C MET A 115 3.28 -2.16 4.76
N GLY A 116 2.98 -2.77 5.90
CA GLY A 116 3.28 -4.17 6.21
C GLY A 116 2.02 -4.94 6.56
N HIS A 117 1.99 -6.21 6.18
CA HIS A 117 0.89 -7.11 6.45
C HIS A 117 1.38 -8.51 6.79
N LEU A 118 0.79 -9.10 7.82
CA LEU A 118 0.97 -10.49 8.23
C LEU A 118 -0.35 -11.23 8.00
N ARG A 119 -0.28 -12.27 7.18
CA ARG A 119 -1.47 -13.02 6.77
C ARG A 119 -1.80 -14.13 7.74
N TYR A 120 -3.07 -14.16 8.13
CA TYR A 120 -3.75 -15.32 8.68
C TYR A 120 -5.02 -15.62 7.85
N SER A 121 -5.17 -16.84 7.36
CA SER A 121 -6.31 -17.22 6.52
C SER A 121 -7.45 -17.79 7.37
N THR A 122 -8.58 -17.12 7.37
CA THR A 122 -9.82 -17.62 8.00
C THR A 122 -10.67 -18.45 7.05
N THR A 123 -10.43 -18.33 5.73
CA THR A 123 -11.30 -18.90 4.68
C THR A 123 -10.69 -20.05 3.89
N GLY A 124 -9.51 -20.54 4.29
CA GLY A 124 -8.81 -21.65 3.60
C GLY A 124 -8.23 -21.29 2.23
N LYS A 125 -8.41 -20.06 1.72
CA LYS A 125 -7.78 -19.61 0.47
C LYS A 125 -6.30 -19.37 0.73
N SER A 126 -5.41 -20.05 0.02
CA SER A 126 -3.96 -20.01 0.19
C SER A 126 -3.26 -19.49 -1.08
N GLY A 127 -1.97 -19.19 -0.95
CA GLY A 127 -1.11 -18.79 -2.04
C GLY A 127 -0.77 -17.28 -2.04
N ILE A 128 0.34 -16.98 -2.72
CA ILE A 128 0.93 -15.63 -2.79
C ILE A 128 -0.05 -14.57 -3.32
N SER A 129 -1.02 -15.00 -4.12
CA SER A 129 -2.01 -14.09 -4.70
C SER A 129 -3.00 -13.51 -3.68
N TYR A 130 -3.04 -14.06 -2.47
CA TYR A 130 -3.88 -13.59 -1.36
C TYR A 130 -3.08 -12.87 -0.27
N VAL A 131 -1.77 -12.75 -0.42
CA VAL A 131 -0.93 -12.01 0.51
C VAL A 131 -1.00 -10.51 0.18
N HIS A 132 -1.35 -9.71 1.17
CA HIS A 132 -1.33 -8.24 1.05
C HIS A 132 0.11 -7.69 1.18
N PRO A 133 0.34 -6.41 0.80
CA PRO A 133 -0.58 -5.43 0.22
C PRO A 133 -0.97 -5.75 -1.22
N PHE A 134 -2.21 -5.38 -1.59
CA PHE A 134 -2.62 -5.33 -2.98
C PHE A 134 -2.33 -3.97 -3.58
N LEU A 135 -1.93 -3.96 -4.86
CA LEU A 135 -1.66 -2.73 -5.61
C LEU A 135 -2.65 -2.64 -6.78
N ARG A 136 -3.27 -1.49 -6.90
CA ARG A 136 -3.96 -1.04 -8.08
C ARG A 136 -3.09 -0.01 -8.77
N ARG A 137 -2.71 -0.27 -10.02
CA ARG A 137 -1.81 0.58 -10.80
C ARG A 137 -2.54 1.22 -11.97
N ASN A 138 -2.24 2.49 -12.19
CA ASN A 138 -2.78 3.31 -13.25
C ASN A 138 -1.70 4.28 -13.74
N ASN A 139 -1.78 4.76 -14.98
CA ASN A 139 -0.87 5.80 -15.49
C ASN A 139 -1.08 7.16 -14.82
N TRP A 140 -2.26 7.40 -14.26
CA TRP A 140 -2.51 8.57 -13.43
C TRP A 140 -2.03 8.30 -12.00
N ARG A 141 -1.04 9.06 -11.53
CA ARG A 141 -0.45 8.89 -10.21
C ARG A 141 -1.50 8.88 -9.10
N ALA A 142 -2.46 9.83 -9.14
CA ALA A 142 -3.52 9.95 -8.15
C ALA A 142 -4.55 8.80 -8.17
N LYS A 143 -4.57 7.95 -9.23
CA LYS A 143 -5.43 6.77 -9.34
C LYS A 143 -4.74 5.48 -8.87
N ASN A 144 -3.48 5.56 -8.41
CA ASN A 144 -2.79 4.42 -7.84
C ASN A 144 -3.19 4.21 -6.38
N LEU A 145 -3.27 2.94 -5.98
CA LEU A 145 -3.75 2.56 -4.66
C LEU A 145 -3.01 1.32 -4.17
N ALA A 146 -2.50 1.38 -2.94
CA ALA A 146 -2.05 0.23 -2.17
C ALA A 146 -3.04 -0.02 -1.04
N LEU A 147 -3.39 -1.29 -0.79
CA LEU A 147 -4.35 -1.65 0.24
C LEU A 147 -3.93 -2.93 0.96
N CYS A 148 -3.95 -2.88 2.26
CA CYS A 148 -3.90 -4.07 3.11
C CYS A 148 -4.86 -3.92 4.30
N GLY A 149 -5.21 -5.02 4.93
CA GLY A 149 -6.08 -4.97 6.10
C GLY A 149 -6.42 -6.34 6.63
N ASN A 150 -7.15 -6.33 7.74
CA ASN A 150 -7.82 -7.48 8.30
C ASN A 150 -9.33 -7.30 8.03
N PHE A 151 -9.93 -8.23 7.32
CA PHE A 151 -11.32 -8.14 6.87
C PHE A 151 -12.10 -9.37 7.27
N ASN A 152 -13.31 -9.15 7.77
CA ASN A 152 -14.33 -10.15 7.98
C ASN A 152 -15.67 -9.55 7.54
N MET A 153 -15.83 -9.44 6.21
CA MET A 153 -16.99 -8.80 5.58
C MET A 153 -18.14 -9.78 5.45
N THR A 154 -19.34 -9.36 5.82
CA THR A 154 -20.56 -10.17 5.74
C THR A 154 -21.27 -10.02 4.40
N ASN A 155 -21.06 -8.91 3.69
CA ASN A 155 -21.78 -8.57 2.46
C ASN A 155 -20.88 -8.48 1.21
N VAL A 156 -19.83 -9.30 1.13
CA VAL A 156 -18.90 -9.35 -0.01
C VAL A 156 -19.62 -9.58 -1.35
N ASP A 157 -20.60 -10.48 -1.37
CA ASP A 157 -21.38 -10.83 -2.56
C ASP A 157 -22.16 -9.63 -3.10
N GLU A 158 -22.76 -8.84 -2.21
CA GLU A 158 -23.50 -7.64 -2.58
C GLU A 158 -22.56 -6.57 -3.18
N ILE A 159 -21.41 -6.36 -2.55
CA ILE A 159 -20.41 -5.40 -3.06
C ILE A 159 -19.91 -5.86 -4.42
N PHE A 160 -19.59 -7.15 -4.58
CA PHE A 160 -19.17 -7.72 -5.85
C PHE A 160 -20.22 -7.52 -6.94
N ALA A 161 -21.49 -7.81 -6.65
CA ALA A 161 -22.60 -7.63 -7.57
C ALA A 161 -22.74 -6.14 -8.00
N ARG A 162 -22.60 -5.21 -7.05
CA ARG A 162 -22.69 -3.76 -7.34
C ARG A 162 -21.56 -3.27 -8.25
N ILE A 163 -20.31 -3.66 -7.97
CA ILE A 163 -19.17 -3.22 -8.80
C ILE A 163 -19.19 -3.86 -10.19
N THR A 164 -19.69 -5.08 -10.33
CA THR A 164 -19.87 -5.70 -11.64
C THR A 164 -21.03 -5.09 -12.42
N ALA A 165 -22.12 -4.72 -11.77
CA ALA A 165 -23.26 -4.06 -12.38
C ALA A 165 -22.91 -2.69 -13.03
N ILE A 166 -21.89 -2.01 -12.52
CA ILE A 166 -21.38 -0.75 -13.09
C ILE A 166 -20.24 -0.95 -14.10
N GLY A 167 -19.99 -2.19 -14.54
CA GLY A 167 -19.01 -2.51 -15.57
C GLY A 167 -17.60 -2.80 -15.06
N GLN A 168 -17.38 -2.85 -13.73
CA GLN A 168 -16.08 -3.27 -13.18
C GLN A 168 -15.91 -4.79 -13.35
N HIS A 169 -14.68 -5.23 -13.52
CA HIS A 169 -14.34 -6.65 -13.69
C HIS A 169 -13.25 -7.06 -12.68
N PRO A 170 -13.59 -7.30 -11.39
CA PRO A 170 -12.63 -7.76 -10.40
C PRO A 170 -12.00 -9.08 -10.83
N ARG A 171 -10.67 -9.13 -10.88
CA ARG A 171 -9.92 -10.30 -11.37
C ARG A 171 -9.91 -11.47 -10.38
N LYS A 172 -10.33 -11.24 -9.14
CA LYS A 172 -10.36 -12.24 -8.06
C LYS A 172 -11.56 -12.02 -7.18
N TYR A 173 -12.16 -13.12 -6.76
CA TYR A 173 -13.20 -13.12 -5.75
C TYR A 173 -12.55 -13.31 -4.37
N ALA A 174 -12.19 -12.21 -3.76
CA ALA A 174 -11.68 -12.12 -2.38
C ALA A 174 -12.08 -10.76 -1.81
N ASP A 175 -12.49 -10.73 -0.55
CA ASP A 175 -12.97 -9.53 0.13
C ASP A 175 -12.03 -8.33 -0.06
N THR A 176 -10.78 -8.46 0.31
CA THR A 176 -9.79 -7.36 0.17
C THR A 176 -9.62 -6.89 -1.28
N TYR A 177 -9.71 -7.82 -2.26
CA TYR A 177 -9.57 -7.45 -3.66
C TYR A 177 -10.80 -6.70 -4.16
N ILE A 178 -11.99 -7.12 -3.74
CA ILE A 178 -13.26 -6.45 -4.04
C ILE A 178 -13.27 -5.04 -3.42
N MET A 179 -12.77 -4.91 -2.18
CA MET A 179 -12.62 -3.63 -1.51
C MET A 179 -11.65 -2.70 -2.25
N LEU A 180 -10.51 -3.21 -2.71
CA LEU A 180 -9.54 -2.47 -3.52
C LEU A 180 -10.20 -1.89 -4.78
N GLU A 181 -10.97 -2.71 -5.50
CA GLU A 181 -11.61 -2.26 -6.74
C GLU A 181 -12.75 -1.27 -6.47
N GLN A 182 -13.51 -1.45 -5.40
CA GLN A 182 -14.56 -0.51 -5.01
C GLN A 182 -13.98 0.86 -4.62
N VAL A 183 -12.97 0.88 -3.75
CA VAL A 183 -12.28 2.13 -3.37
C VAL A 183 -11.62 2.76 -4.59
N GLY A 184 -10.95 1.95 -5.43
CA GLY A 184 -10.32 2.39 -6.65
C GLY A 184 -11.30 3.03 -7.64
N HIS A 185 -12.50 2.48 -7.80
CA HIS A 185 -13.54 3.09 -8.64
C HIS A 185 -13.97 4.48 -8.12
N ARG A 186 -14.16 4.62 -6.81
CA ARG A 186 -14.51 5.92 -6.21
C ARG A 186 -13.37 6.92 -6.32
N LEU A 187 -12.14 6.45 -6.15
CA LEU A 187 -10.94 7.24 -6.37
C LEU A 187 -10.85 7.75 -7.83
N ASP A 188 -11.13 6.89 -8.81
CA ASP A 188 -11.16 7.29 -10.22
C ASP A 188 -12.15 8.43 -10.47
N ARG A 189 -13.36 8.34 -9.90
CA ARG A 189 -14.40 9.36 -10.01
C ARG A 189 -14.01 10.67 -9.35
N GLU A 190 -13.38 10.59 -8.19
CA GLU A 190 -12.93 11.78 -7.48
C GLU A 190 -11.77 12.47 -8.21
N VAL A 191 -10.81 11.70 -8.72
CA VAL A 191 -9.72 12.24 -9.56
C VAL A 191 -10.28 12.91 -10.81
N GLU A 192 -11.28 12.31 -11.48
CA GLU A 192 -11.93 12.87 -12.67
C GLU A 192 -12.64 14.20 -12.35
N ARG A 193 -13.33 14.26 -11.20
CA ARG A 193 -13.98 15.49 -10.74
C ARG A 193 -12.97 16.63 -10.57
N VAL A 194 -11.85 16.36 -9.89
CA VAL A 194 -10.83 17.38 -9.64
C VAL A 194 -10.05 17.73 -10.92
N PHE A 195 -9.81 16.75 -11.79
CA PHE A 195 -9.23 16.98 -13.11
C PHE A 195 -10.04 17.97 -13.94
N ASN A 196 -11.36 17.79 -14.00
CA ASN A 196 -12.25 18.70 -14.75
C ASN A 196 -12.22 20.12 -14.16
N LEU A 197 -12.05 20.28 -12.85
CA LEU A 197 -11.85 21.58 -12.22
C LEU A 197 -10.51 22.20 -12.62
N ALA A 198 -9.43 21.42 -12.62
CA ALA A 198 -8.12 21.89 -13.04
C ALA A 198 -8.09 22.35 -14.51
N GLU A 199 -8.77 21.61 -15.41
CA GLU A 199 -8.92 22.03 -16.81
C GLU A 199 -9.73 23.33 -16.94
N ALA A 200 -10.80 23.51 -16.17
CA ALA A 200 -11.60 24.72 -16.17
C ALA A 200 -10.79 25.96 -15.68
N GLU A 201 -9.81 25.76 -14.81
CA GLU A 201 -8.83 26.76 -14.37
C GLU A 201 -7.71 27.02 -15.42
N GLY A 202 -7.70 26.26 -16.53
CA GLY A 202 -6.69 26.38 -17.59
C GLY A 202 -5.33 25.75 -17.28
N LEU A 203 -5.26 24.88 -16.26
CA LEU A 203 -4.03 24.19 -15.88
C LEU A 203 -3.65 23.11 -16.90
N THR A 204 -2.34 22.86 -17.04
CA THR A 204 -1.79 21.84 -17.93
C THR A 204 -0.60 21.12 -17.30
N GLY A 205 -0.25 19.91 -17.81
CA GLY A 205 0.93 19.16 -17.40
C GLY A 205 0.98 18.90 -15.89
N MET A 206 2.12 19.16 -15.26
CA MET A 206 2.30 18.95 -13.82
C MET A 206 1.40 19.85 -12.95
N GLY A 207 0.92 20.98 -13.48
CA GLY A 207 -0.04 21.83 -12.78
C GLY A 207 -1.33 21.09 -12.46
N ILE A 208 -1.84 20.26 -13.38
CA ILE A 208 -2.99 19.39 -13.14
C ILE A 208 -2.69 18.36 -12.04
N THR A 209 -1.52 17.75 -12.06
CA THR A 209 -1.11 16.75 -11.05
C THR A 209 -1.10 17.36 -9.65
N HIS A 210 -0.48 18.51 -9.47
CA HIS A 210 -0.43 19.21 -8.17
C HIS A 210 -1.81 19.68 -7.72
N TYR A 211 -2.64 20.16 -8.65
CA TYR A 211 -4.01 20.55 -8.33
C TYR A 211 -4.83 19.36 -7.82
N ILE A 212 -4.71 18.19 -8.47
CA ILE A 212 -5.40 16.97 -8.02
C ILE A 212 -4.89 16.56 -6.62
N GLU A 213 -3.58 16.59 -6.38
CA GLU A 213 -2.98 16.22 -5.07
C GLU A 213 -3.46 17.14 -3.94
N GLU A 214 -3.71 18.42 -4.23
CA GLU A 214 -4.15 19.40 -3.25
C GLU A 214 -5.67 19.31 -2.96
N TYR A 215 -6.49 19.10 -4.00
CA TYR A 215 -7.95 19.22 -3.91
C TYR A 215 -8.72 17.89 -3.92
N ILE A 216 -8.04 16.75 -3.95
CA ILE A 216 -8.68 15.44 -3.86
C ILE A 216 -9.25 15.19 -2.46
N ASP A 217 -10.52 14.81 -2.37
CA ASP A 217 -11.17 14.45 -1.10
C ASP A 217 -11.12 12.95 -0.82
N LEU A 218 -9.93 12.48 -0.36
CA LEU A 218 -9.74 11.07 0.02
C LEU A 218 -10.63 10.66 1.20
N ALA A 219 -10.95 11.58 2.10
CA ALA A 219 -11.85 11.31 3.21
C ALA A 219 -13.27 10.98 2.71
N ASN A 220 -13.75 11.68 1.69
CA ASN A 220 -15.03 11.38 1.07
C ASN A 220 -15.00 10.06 0.28
N VAL A 221 -13.90 9.75 -0.42
CA VAL A 221 -13.72 8.45 -1.10
C VAL A 221 -13.87 7.31 -0.11
N LEU A 222 -13.18 7.35 1.03
CA LEU A 222 -13.26 6.31 2.07
C LEU A 222 -14.63 6.27 2.74
N ARG A 223 -15.18 7.43 3.13
CA ARG A 223 -16.50 7.55 3.77
C ARG A 223 -17.61 6.97 2.91
N THR A 224 -17.61 7.28 1.62
CA THR A 224 -18.63 6.79 0.70
C THR A 224 -18.45 5.30 0.39
N SER A 225 -17.21 4.78 0.38
CA SER A 225 -16.94 3.36 0.25
C SER A 225 -17.44 2.60 1.49
N SER A 226 -17.07 3.04 2.68
CA SER A 226 -17.36 2.33 3.93
C SER A 226 -18.86 2.27 4.29
N ARG A 227 -19.68 3.18 3.77
CA ARG A 227 -21.14 3.13 3.95
C ARG A 227 -21.80 1.87 3.39
N GLU A 228 -21.15 1.23 2.45
CA GLU A 228 -21.64 0.00 1.81
C GLU A 228 -21.06 -1.26 2.43
N TRP A 229 -20.17 -1.13 3.42
CA TRP A 229 -19.46 -2.25 4.04
C TRP A 229 -20.19 -2.71 5.29
N ASP A 230 -20.42 -4.01 5.40
CA ASP A 230 -20.93 -4.65 6.59
C ASP A 230 -19.92 -5.70 7.08
N GLY A 231 -19.70 -5.73 8.40
CA GLY A 231 -18.73 -6.62 9.05
C GLY A 231 -17.65 -5.90 9.85
N GLY A 232 -16.65 -6.64 10.29
CA GLY A 232 -15.47 -6.13 11.00
C GLY A 232 -14.28 -5.93 10.05
N TYR A 233 -13.64 -4.79 10.11
CA TYR A 233 -12.45 -4.54 9.28
C TYR A 233 -11.49 -3.52 9.87
N VAL A 234 -10.21 -3.71 9.58
CA VAL A 234 -9.15 -2.71 9.74
C VAL A 234 -8.48 -2.57 8.39
N ILE A 235 -8.41 -1.35 7.88
CA ILE A 235 -7.86 -1.03 6.56
C ILE A 235 -6.67 -0.07 6.68
N SER A 236 -5.63 -0.32 5.88
CA SER A 236 -4.53 0.58 5.63
C SER A 236 -4.41 0.79 4.12
N THR A 237 -4.44 2.03 3.68
CA THR A 237 -4.42 2.42 2.28
C THR A 237 -3.66 3.73 2.09
#